data_6bc3c0139cf7932035ef3ea224bbd136
#
_entry.id   6bc3c0139cf7932035ef3ea224bbd136
#
_cell.length_a   1.000
_cell.length_b   1.000
_cell.length_c   1.000
_cell.angle_alpha   90.00
_cell.angle_beta   90.00
_cell.angle_gamma   90.00
#
_symmetry.space_group_name_H-M   'P 1'
#
loop_
_entity.id
_entity.type
_entity.pdbx_description
1 polymer ?
#
loop_
_entity_poly.entity_id
_entity_poly.type
_entity_poly.pdbx_seq_one_letter_code
_entity_poly.pdbx_strand_id
1 'polypeptide(L)'
;DCSAAPWPVDLPFNDQQSNAFESLKSWNIPAINHGIANAAPIDLNIREDFPLDQLTQLITDFSHGKLGSNMITVTCANPETFDGAMTLPEKYDLLRVRMGGWSEFYVAMFGEHQQYIKRRPYYTYK
;
A
#
# COMPACT_ATOMS: atom_id res chain seq x y z
N ASP A 1 0.50 -4.58 -19.33
CA ASP A 1 -0.08 -3.58 -18.96
C ASP A 1 0.51 -2.83 -17.79
N CYS A 2 1.12 -1.76 -18.11
CA CYS A 2 2.00 -1.01 -17.23
C CYS A 2 1.26 -0.06 -16.32
N SER A 3 0.08 -0.42 -15.97
CA SER A 3 -0.76 0.37 -15.10
C SER A 3 -0.31 0.34 -13.65
N ALA A 4 0.63 -0.52 -13.30
CA ALA A 4 1.21 -0.45 -12.00
C ALA A 4 1.94 0.88 -11.87
N ALA A 5 1.47 1.74 -11.00
CA ALA A 5 2.28 2.86 -10.57
C ALA A 5 3.62 2.27 -10.13
N PRO A 6 4.70 2.59 -10.82
CA PRO A 6 5.98 2.06 -10.43
C PRO A 6 6.24 2.53 -9.01
N TRP A 7 6.82 1.69 -8.22
CA TRP A 7 7.35 2.10 -6.93
C TRP A 7 8.24 3.32 -7.14
N PRO A 8 8.19 4.31 -6.27
CA PRO A 8 9.14 5.39 -6.33
C PRO A 8 10.54 4.82 -6.42
N VAL A 9 11.27 5.22 -7.43
CA VAL A 9 12.56 4.63 -7.79
C VAL A 9 13.57 4.69 -6.64
N ASP A 10 13.33 5.59 -5.71
CA ASP A 10 14.21 5.85 -4.56
C ASP A 10 13.91 4.98 -3.34
N LEU A 11 12.87 4.17 -3.38
CA LEU A 11 12.55 3.31 -2.26
C LEU A 11 13.06 1.89 -2.54
N PRO A 12 14.01 1.41 -1.75
CA PRO A 12 14.40 0.03 -1.82
C PRO A 12 13.17 -0.83 -1.54
N PHE A 13 12.91 -1.77 -2.41
CA PHE A 13 11.76 -2.68 -2.29
C PHE A 13 11.75 -3.45 -0.97
N ASN A 14 12.89 -3.49 -0.29
CA ASN A 14 13.11 -4.20 0.96
C ASN A 14 13.07 -3.28 2.19
N ASP A 15 12.81 -2.01 2.00
CA ASP A 15 12.76 -1.10 3.14
C ASP A 15 11.52 -1.41 3.96
N GLN A 16 11.74 -1.78 5.20
CA GLN A 16 10.67 -2.14 6.11
C GLN A 16 9.87 -0.94 6.59
N GLN A 17 10.43 0.26 6.46
CA GLN A 17 9.74 1.51 6.77
C GLN A 17 10.16 2.58 5.77
N SER A 18 9.18 3.12 5.09
CA SER A 18 9.36 4.21 4.14
C SER A 18 8.38 5.33 4.44
N ASN A 19 8.82 6.57 4.22
CA ASN A 19 7.95 7.72 4.41
C ASN A 19 6.99 7.83 3.22
N ALA A 20 5.71 7.55 3.47
CA ALA A 20 4.68 7.58 2.44
C ALA A 20 4.52 8.97 1.83
N PHE A 21 4.68 10.03 2.61
CA PHE A 21 4.56 11.40 2.11
C PHE A 21 5.61 11.70 1.04
N GLU A 22 6.87 11.44 1.32
CA GLU A 22 7.96 11.70 0.37
C GLU A 22 7.83 10.82 -0.88
N SER A 23 7.47 9.57 -0.70
CA SER A 23 7.25 8.64 -1.79
C SER A 23 6.14 9.08 -2.73
N LEU A 24 4.98 9.39 -2.19
CA LEU A 24 3.81 9.76 -2.99
C LEU A 24 3.94 11.17 -3.57
N LYS A 25 4.62 12.08 -2.87
CA LYS A 25 4.91 13.42 -3.37
C LYS A 25 5.81 13.40 -4.61
N SER A 26 6.77 12.49 -4.67
CA SER A 26 7.64 12.35 -5.84
C SER A 26 6.85 11.98 -7.11
N TRP A 27 5.66 11.41 -6.97
CA TRP A 27 4.75 11.05 -8.05
C TRP A 27 3.77 12.15 -8.43
N ASN A 28 3.77 13.26 -7.70
CA ASN A 28 2.87 14.37 -8.00
C ASN A 28 3.40 15.18 -9.19
N ILE A 29 3.36 14.57 -10.36
CA ILE A 29 3.76 15.16 -11.63
C ILE A 29 2.50 15.62 -12.35
N PRO A 30 2.27 16.93 -12.52
CA PRO A 30 1.02 17.44 -13.09
C PRO A 30 0.67 16.85 -14.46
N ALA A 31 1.67 16.67 -15.32
CA ALA A 31 1.45 16.09 -16.65
C ALA A 31 0.93 14.66 -16.60
N ILE A 32 1.39 13.87 -15.62
CA ILE A 32 0.90 12.50 -15.40
C ILE A 32 -0.47 12.53 -14.75
N ASN A 33 -0.65 13.32 -13.71
CA ASN A 33 -1.92 13.40 -12.97
C ASN A 33 -3.08 13.85 -13.87
N HIS A 34 -2.86 14.80 -14.73
CA HIS A 34 -3.87 15.25 -15.69
C HIS A 34 -4.13 14.25 -16.83
N GLY A 35 -3.16 13.40 -17.12
CA GLY A 35 -3.27 12.37 -18.15
C GLY A 35 -3.86 11.05 -17.68
N ILE A 36 -4.07 10.86 -16.37
CA ILE A 36 -4.66 9.62 -15.85
C ILE A 36 -6.15 9.58 -16.15
N ALA A 37 -6.51 8.78 -17.13
CA ALA A 37 -7.92 8.59 -17.52
C ALA A 37 -8.59 7.44 -16.77
N ASN A 38 -7.81 6.60 -16.09
CA ASN A 38 -8.28 5.44 -15.35
C ASN A 38 -7.59 5.39 -13.98
N ALA A 39 -7.98 4.45 -13.14
CA ALA A 39 -7.36 4.31 -11.83
C ALA A 39 -5.88 3.89 -11.94
N ALA A 40 -5.03 4.58 -11.19
CA ALA A 40 -3.63 4.23 -10.99
C ALA A 40 -3.40 3.96 -9.50
N PRO A 41 -3.80 2.78 -8.99
CA PRO A 41 -3.78 2.52 -7.56
C PRO A 41 -2.38 2.44 -7.00
N ILE A 42 -2.20 3.03 -5.82
CA ILE A 42 -1.03 2.83 -4.98
C ILE A 42 -1.47 2.04 -3.75
N ASP A 43 -0.87 0.89 -3.55
CA ASP A 43 -1.19 0.01 -2.43
C ASP A 43 -0.17 0.20 -1.32
N LEU A 44 -0.65 0.60 -0.15
CA LEU A 44 0.17 0.83 1.03
C LEU A 44 -0.10 -0.22 2.09
N ASN A 45 0.97 -0.76 2.67
CA ASN A 45 0.88 -1.51 3.92
C ASN A 45 1.25 -0.60 5.07
N ILE A 46 0.43 -0.58 6.10
CA ILE A 46 0.71 0.11 7.36
C ILE A 46 0.58 -0.89 8.52
N ARG A 47 1.29 -0.60 9.60
CA ARG A 47 1.19 -1.40 10.82
C ARG A 47 -0.11 -1.06 11.57
N GLU A 48 -0.56 -1.99 12.41
CA GLU A 48 -1.75 -1.78 13.23
C GLU A 48 -1.59 -0.66 14.26
N ASP A 49 -0.34 -0.37 14.66
CA ASP A 49 0.00 0.72 15.57
C ASP A 49 0.27 2.06 14.86
N PHE A 50 -0.07 2.16 13.59
CA PHE A 50 0.12 3.39 12.81
C PHE A 50 -0.67 4.55 13.44
N PRO A 51 -0.03 5.71 13.71
CA PRO A 51 -0.69 6.83 14.38
C PRO A 51 -1.88 7.36 13.58
N LEU A 52 -3.01 7.52 14.25
CA LEU A 52 -4.25 7.95 13.60
C LEU A 52 -4.18 9.37 13.04
N ASP A 53 -3.45 10.25 13.70
CA ASP A 53 -3.21 11.61 13.23
C ASP A 53 -2.42 11.62 11.91
N GLN A 54 -1.43 10.76 11.79
CA GLN A 54 -0.66 10.60 10.55
C GLN A 54 -1.50 9.99 9.43
N LEU A 55 -2.36 9.03 9.75
CA LEU A 55 -3.29 8.47 8.77
C LEU A 55 -4.28 9.54 8.28
N THR A 56 -4.80 10.33 9.20
CA THR A 56 -5.68 11.46 8.85
C THR A 56 -4.96 12.45 7.95
N GLN A 57 -3.71 12.78 8.26
CA GLN A 57 -2.91 13.69 7.45
C GLN A 57 -2.64 13.12 6.04
N LEU A 58 -2.33 11.84 5.93
CA LEU A 58 -2.14 11.16 4.66
C LEU A 58 -3.40 11.25 3.78
N ILE A 59 -4.56 10.93 4.35
CA ILE A 59 -5.83 10.98 3.63
C ILE A 59 -6.17 12.41 3.21
N THR A 60 -5.94 13.38 4.09
CA THR A 60 -6.19 14.79 3.82
C THR A 60 -5.29 15.30 2.69
N ASP A 61 -4.00 15.03 2.75
CA ASP A 61 -3.04 15.47 1.73
C ASP A 61 -3.35 14.80 0.39
N PHE A 62 -3.73 13.52 0.39
CA PHE A 62 -4.13 12.81 -0.81
C PHE A 62 -5.39 13.44 -1.43
N SER A 63 -6.42 13.70 -0.62
CA SER A 63 -7.67 14.28 -1.09
C SER A 63 -7.53 15.72 -1.61
N HIS A 64 -6.54 16.46 -1.12
CA HIS A 64 -6.22 17.81 -1.60
C HIS A 64 -5.28 17.83 -2.81
N GLY A 65 -4.96 16.69 -3.37
CA GLY A 65 -4.12 16.59 -4.56
C GLY A 65 -2.64 16.91 -4.34
N LYS A 66 -2.15 16.83 -3.11
CA LYS A 66 -0.74 17.08 -2.79
C LYS A 66 0.16 15.89 -3.10
N LEU A 67 -0.43 14.72 -3.26
CA LEU A 67 0.26 13.47 -3.52
C LEU A 67 -0.06 12.98 -4.93
N GLY A 68 0.82 12.14 -5.46
CA GLY A 68 0.61 11.55 -6.79
C GLY A 68 -0.49 10.50 -6.79
N SER A 69 -0.93 10.13 -7.99
CA SER A 69 -1.99 9.16 -8.23
C SER A 69 -3.40 9.68 -7.93
N ASN A 70 -4.38 8.92 -8.36
CA ASN A 70 -5.81 9.23 -8.16
C ASN A 70 -6.52 8.16 -7.31
N MET A 71 -5.80 7.14 -6.87
CA MET A 71 -6.34 6.07 -6.05
C MET A 71 -5.28 5.56 -5.07
N ILE A 72 -5.64 5.51 -3.81
CA ILE A 72 -4.81 4.92 -2.76
C ILE A 72 -5.59 3.82 -2.07
N THR A 73 -4.95 2.69 -1.82
CA THR A 73 -5.50 1.60 -1.04
C THR A 73 -4.59 1.31 0.15
N VAL A 74 -5.17 0.99 1.28
CA VAL A 74 -4.43 0.76 2.51
C VAL A 74 -4.78 -0.59 3.08
N THR A 75 -3.77 -1.39 3.36
CA THR A 75 -3.88 -2.63 4.13
C THR A 75 -3.21 -2.41 5.48
N CYS A 76 -3.99 -2.60 6.53
CA CYS A 76 -3.51 -2.46 7.91
C CYS A 76 -3.31 -3.85 8.52
N ALA A 77 -2.07 -4.30 8.55
CA ALA A 77 -1.69 -5.58 9.16
C ALA A 77 -0.19 -5.58 9.44
N ASN A 78 0.22 -6.19 10.54
CA ASN A 78 1.62 -6.30 10.88
C ASN A 78 2.33 -7.38 10.01
N PRO A 79 3.65 -7.26 9.78
CA PRO A 79 4.41 -8.30 9.06
C PRO A 79 4.28 -9.67 9.71
N GLU A 80 4.25 -9.71 11.03
CA GLU A 80 4.11 -10.94 11.83
C GLU A 80 2.75 -11.61 11.60
N THR A 81 1.72 -10.84 11.30
CA THR A 81 0.39 -11.34 10.97
C THR A 81 0.41 -12.11 9.66
N PHE A 82 1.12 -11.61 8.66
CA PHE A 82 1.29 -12.32 7.40
C PHE A 82 2.12 -13.60 7.56
N ASP A 83 3.16 -13.57 8.37
CA ASP A 83 3.94 -14.77 8.68
C ASP A 83 3.11 -15.82 9.40
N GLY A 84 2.31 -15.41 10.37
CA GLY A 84 1.38 -16.27 11.07
C GLY A 84 0.35 -16.89 10.12
N ALA A 85 -0.20 -16.12 9.20
CA ALA A 85 -1.18 -16.57 8.22
C ALA A 85 -0.60 -17.60 7.24
N MET A 86 0.67 -17.48 6.90
CA MET A 86 1.35 -18.46 6.04
C MET A 86 1.66 -19.77 6.76
N THR A 87 1.83 -19.71 8.08
CA THR A 87 2.17 -20.89 8.90
C THR A 87 0.93 -21.63 9.41
N LEU A 88 -0.08 -20.87 9.86
CA LEU A 88 -1.31 -21.39 10.48
C LEU A 88 -2.53 -20.70 9.85
N PRO A 89 -2.84 -20.97 8.58
CA PRO A 89 -3.87 -20.25 7.84
C PRO A 89 -5.24 -20.31 8.51
N GLU A 90 -5.57 -21.39 9.19
CA GLU A 90 -6.85 -21.56 9.87
C GLU A 90 -7.11 -20.55 11.01
N LYS A 91 -6.06 -19.92 11.53
CA LYS A 91 -6.18 -18.87 12.56
C LYS A 91 -6.35 -17.47 11.96
N TYR A 92 -6.11 -17.33 10.69
CA TYR A 92 -6.11 -16.06 9.99
C TYR A 92 -7.05 -16.03 8.78
N ASP A 93 -8.10 -16.82 8.84
CA ASP A 93 -9.07 -16.98 7.76
C ASP A 93 -9.82 -15.69 7.42
N LEU A 94 -9.87 -14.74 8.35
CA LEU A 94 -10.51 -13.44 8.16
C LEU A 94 -9.53 -12.30 7.75
N LEU A 95 -8.23 -12.60 7.69
CA LEU A 95 -7.24 -11.60 7.27
C LEU A 95 -7.48 -11.20 5.81
N ARG A 96 -7.73 -9.93 5.59
CA ARG A 96 -7.98 -9.36 4.26
C ARG A 96 -6.87 -8.42 3.82
N VAL A 97 -6.62 -8.41 2.54
CA VAL A 97 -5.73 -7.45 1.89
C VAL A 97 -6.48 -6.68 0.83
N ARG A 98 -6.13 -5.42 0.66
CA ARG A 98 -6.72 -4.56 -0.36
C ARG A 98 -5.79 -4.45 -1.55
N MET A 99 -6.34 -4.66 -2.72
CA MET A 99 -5.59 -4.58 -3.98
C MET A 99 -6.43 -3.88 -5.04
N GLY A 100 -6.00 -2.69 -5.44
CA GLY A 100 -6.52 -2.02 -6.62
C GLY A 100 -8.04 -1.92 -6.77
N GLY A 101 -8.78 -1.82 -5.67
CA GLY A 101 -10.24 -1.69 -5.72
C GLY A 101 -11.02 -2.92 -5.28
N TRP A 102 -10.36 -4.02 -4.94
CA TRP A 102 -10.99 -5.22 -4.41
C TRP A 102 -10.25 -5.76 -3.20
N SER A 103 -10.92 -6.60 -2.43
CA SER A 103 -10.34 -7.22 -1.24
C SER A 103 -10.34 -8.73 -1.41
N GLU A 104 -9.28 -9.37 -0.93
CA GLU A 104 -9.14 -10.81 -0.93
C GLU A 104 -8.76 -11.31 0.46
N PHE A 105 -9.16 -12.53 0.78
CA PHE A 105 -8.65 -13.22 1.95
C PHE A 105 -7.23 -13.67 1.69
N TYR A 106 -6.32 -13.27 2.56
CA TYR A 106 -4.89 -13.52 2.37
C TYR A 106 -4.57 -15.02 2.27
N VAL A 107 -5.22 -15.83 3.11
CA VAL A 107 -4.99 -17.28 3.14
C VAL A 107 -5.53 -18.00 1.90
N ALA A 108 -6.45 -17.37 1.16
CA ALA A 108 -6.99 -17.93 -0.08
C ALA A 108 -6.14 -17.61 -1.30
N MET A 109 -5.15 -16.74 -1.16
CA MET A 109 -4.28 -16.33 -2.26
C MET A 109 -3.23 -17.41 -2.57
N PHE A 110 -2.80 -17.45 -3.83
CA PHE A 110 -1.65 -18.26 -4.21
C PHE A 110 -0.39 -17.79 -3.47
N GLY A 111 0.51 -18.72 -3.15
CA GLY A 111 1.72 -18.44 -2.38
C GLY A 111 2.59 -17.32 -2.95
N GLU A 112 2.69 -17.23 -4.27
CA GLU A 112 3.43 -16.15 -4.95
C GLU A 112 2.82 -14.78 -4.67
N HIS A 113 1.49 -14.68 -4.69
CA HIS A 113 0.77 -13.45 -4.37
C HIS A 113 0.90 -13.09 -2.90
N GLN A 114 0.87 -14.08 -2.01
CA GLN A 114 1.10 -13.88 -0.58
C GLN A 114 2.49 -13.27 -0.34
N GLN A 115 3.52 -13.80 -1.00
CA GLN A 115 4.87 -13.28 -0.91
C GLN A 115 4.98 -11.85 -1.46
N TYR A 116 4.28 -11.57 -2.55
CA TYR A 116 4.25 -10.22 -3.11
C TYR A 116 3.66 -9.21 -2.13
N ILE A 117 2.52 -9.53 -1.51
CA ILE A 117 1.89 -8.66 -0.51
C ILE A 117 2.81 -8.45 0.68
N LYS A 118 3.43 -9.51 1.17
CA LYS A 118 4.35 -9.47 2.31
C LYS A 118 5.57 -8.59 2.05
N ARG A 119 6.05 -8.53 0.83
CA ARG A 119 7.23 -7.73 0.44
C ARG A 119 6.95 -6.24 0.33
N ARG A 120 5.70 -5.81 0.34
CA ARG A 120 5.38 -4.40 0.29
C ARG A 120 6.01 -3.66 1.47
N PRO A 121 6.62 -2.49 1.24
CA PRO A 121 7.18 -1.72 2.34
C PRO A 121 6.10 -1.23 3.29
N TYR A 122 6.46 -1.13 4.55
CA TYR A 122 5.60 -0.54 5.57
C TYR A 122 5.90 0.95 5.65
N TYR A 123 4.87 1.75 5.55
CA TYR A 123 5.02 3.19 5.45
C TYR A 123 4.84 3.86 6.79
N THR A 124 5.63 4.90 7.01
CA THR A 124 5.36 5.94 8.00
C THR A 124 4.84 7.17 7.27
N TYR A 125 4.24 8.10 7.97
CA TYR A 125 3.80 9.37 7.39
C TYR A 125 4.30 10.51 8.27
N LYS A 126 5.38 11.17 7.79
CA LYS A 126 6.08 12.24 8.49
C LYS A 126 6.53 11.85 9.90
#